data_a05bf594d7e9a1c7cedc1dbba52a9664
#
_entry.id   a05bf594d7e9a1c7cedc1dbba52a9664
#
_cell.length_a   1.000
_cell.length_b   1.000
_cell.length_c   1.000
_cell.angle_alpha   90.00
_cell.angle_beta   90.00
_cell.angle_gamma   90.00
#
_symmetry.space_group_name_H-M   'P 1'
#
loop_
_entity.id
_entity.type
_entity.pdbx_description
1 polymer ?
#
loop_
_entity_poly.entity_id
_entity_poly.type
_entity_poly.pdbx_seq_one_letter_code
_entity_poly.pdbx_strand_id
1 'polypeptide(L)'
;KKDELMETLRKMKERCEERTAGREVGEARYKKSQNDLKRLRNSLIDDLMSAQPPVLTNQILKETYYFDFSEGQAFLVKLDCRAGAFGNSAEVVREKVQEILNAGLKGLCSDVIFCFRGYTGYGLLSCDSDRREQVRKAFRFCLGQLEAGNGMFGPVRFSAALGDWTGEAGHLPASLRGAQDALAERLIEGPGRLFEHVPRASGLPVQEILDRYARDMEHAIETLNVREAAEAV
;
A
#
# COMPACT_ATOMS: atom_id res chain seq x y z
N LYS A 1 -58.49 28.09 10.13
CA LYS A 1 -58.05 26.67 10.31
C LYS A 1 -57.30 26.08 9.10
N LYS A 2 -57.79 26.23 7.85
CA LYS A 2 -57.11 25.71 6.65
C LYS A 2 -55.82 26.49 6.36
N ASP A 3 -55.83 27.79 6.49
CA ASP A 3 -54.70 28.68 6.23
C ASP A 3 -53.63 28.51 7.31
N GLU A 4 -53.99 28.35 8.58
CA GLU A 4 -53.06 28.04 9.66
C GLU A 4 -52.34 26.70 9.47
N LEU A 5 -53.05 25.69 8.98
CA LEU A 5 -52.47 24.37 8.67
C LEU A 5 -51.47 24.50 7.53
N MET A 6 -51.83 25.22 6.46
CA MET A 6 -50.95 25.44 5.31
C MET A 6 -49.69 26.22 5.70
N GLU A 7 -49.81 27.23 6.56
CA GLU A 7 -48.64 27.95 7.05
C GLU A 7 -47.74 27.10 7.94
N THR A 8 -48.33 26.27 8.79
CA THR A 8 -47.58 25.31 9.63
C THR A 8 -46.79 24.30 8.77
N LEU A 9 -47.44 23.73 7.74
CA LEU A 9 -46.80 22.83 6.80
C LEU A 9 -45.64 23.48 6.02
N ARG A 10 -45.83 24.75 5.61
CA ARG A 10 -44.78 25.52 4.96
C ARG A 10 -43.58 25.74 5.88
N LYS A 11 -43.81 26.14 7.13
CA LYS A 11 -42.72 26.30 8.14
C LYS A 11 -42.02 24.98 8.46
N MET A 12 -42.77 23.86 8.50
CA MET A 12 -42.15 22.53 8.66
C MET A 12 -41.27 22.16 7.46
N LYS A 13 -41.75 22.40 6.24
CA LYS A 13 -40.98 22.16 5.02
C LYS A 13 -39.68 22.97 5.00
N GLU A 14 -39.73 24.29 5.25
CA GLU A 14 -38.57 25.17 5.33
C GLU A 14 -37.55 24.68 6.37
N ARG A 15 -38.00 24.29 7.57
CA ARG A 15 -37.12 23.72 8.60
C ARG A 15 -36.49 22.38 8.20
N CYS A 16 -37.19 21.54 7.46
CA CYS A 16 -36.64 20.30 6.94
C CYS A 16 -35.58 20.57 5.87
N GLU A 17 -35.84 21.51 4.96
CA GLU A 17 -34.91 21.91 3.91
C GLU A 17 -33.62 22.52 4.50
N GLU A 18 -33.73 23.41 5.51
CA GLU A 18 -32.60 23.98 6.22
C GLU A 18 -31.75 22.91 6.96
N ARG A 19 -32.41 21.94 7.61
CA ARG A 19 -31.71 20.82 8.28
C ARG A 19 -30.99 19.93 7.28
N THR A 20 -31.61 19.64 6.14
CA THR A 20 -31.01 18.82 5.08
C THR A 20 -29.81 19.54 4.47
N ALA A 21 -29.92 20.82 4.14
CA ALA A 21 -28.82 21.63 3.64
C ALA A 21 -27.66 21.74 4.64
N GLY A 22 -27.95 21.95 5.93
CA GLY A 22 -26.93 21.97 6.99
C GLY A 22 -26.20 20.64 7.15
N ARG A 23 -26.92 19.51 7.00
CA ARG A 23 -26.33 18.17 7.04
C ARG A 23 -25.43 17.89 5.83
N GLU A 24 -25.88 18.25 4.62
CA GLU A 24 -25.09 18.10 3.39
C GLU A 24 -23.80 18.91 3.43
N VAL A 25 -23.84 20.16 3.93
CA VAL A 25 -22.65 20.99 4.11
C VAL A 25 -21.70 20.38 5.15
N GLY A 26 -22.23 19.83 6.24
CA GLY A 26 -21.45 19.14 7.27
C GLY A 26 -20.76 17.89 6.71
N GLU A 27 -21.49 17.06 5.97
CA GLU A 27 -20.95 15.85 5.32
C GLU A 27 -19.92 16.20 4.25
N ALA A 28 -20.10 17.25 3.47
CA ALA A 28 -19.14 17.70 2.48
C ALA A 28 -17.84 18.19 3.13
N ARG A 29 -17.93 18.96 4.24
CA ARG A 29 -16.76 19.38 5.01
C ARG A 29 -16.02 18.20 5.63
N TYR A 30 -16.74 17.25 6.20
CA TYR A 30 -16.14 16.03 6.77
C TYR A 30 -15.41 15.22 5.71
N LYS A 31 -16.04 14.97 4.54
CA LYS A 31 -15.41 14.27 3.41
C LYS A 31 -14.17 14.99 2.90
N LYS A 32 -14.20 16.32 2.81
CA LYS A 32 -13.04 17.12 2.42
C LYS A 32 -11.88 16.95 3.41
N SER A 33 -12.16 17.07 4.71
CA SER A 33 -11.16 16.88 5.76
C SER A 33 -10.55 15.48 5.74
N GLN A 34 -11.35 14.41 5.51
CA GLN A 34 -10.87 13.03 5.37
C GLN A 34 -9.98 12.86 4.14
N ASN A 35 -10.34 13.48 3.01
CA ASN A 35 -9.53 13.42 1.80
C ASN A 35 -8.19 14.15 1.97
N ASP A 36 -8.20 15.30 2.63
CA ASP A 36 -6.98 16.07 2.90
C ASP A 36 -6.04 15.29 3.83
N LEU A 37 -6.57 14.64 4.87
CA LEU A 37 -5.82 13.74 5.74
C LEU A 37 -5.24 12.54 4.96
N LYS A 38 -6.05 11.90 4.11
CA LYS A 38 -5.59 10.79 3.27
C LYS A 38 -4.45 11.22 2.34
N ARG A 39 -4.55 12.39 1.72
CA ARG A 39 -3.48 12.94 0.86
C ARG A 39 -2.20 13.18 1.65
N LEU A 40 -2.31 13.80 2.82
CA LEU A 40 -1.18 14.06 3.69
C LEU A 40 -0.49 12.76 4.14
N ARG A 41 -1.25 11.75 4.54
CA ARG A 41 -0.71 10.44 4.91
C ARG A 41 -0.06 9.71 3.73
N ASN A 42 -0.62 9.84 2.54
CA ASN A 42 -0.04 9.26 1.33
C ASN A 42 1.27 9.97 0.92
N SER A 43 1.42 11.28 1.21
CA SER A 43 2.69 11.97 0.93
C SER A 43 3.85 11.44 1.77
N LEU A 44 3.59 10.88 2.96
CA LEU A 44 4.62 10.20 3.75
C LEU A 44 5.27 9.04 2.96
N ILE A 45 4.48 8.30 2.21
CA ILE A 45 5.02 7.21 1.35
C ILE A 45 5.93 7.79 0.26
N ASP A 46 5.52 8.90 -0.37
CA ASP A 46 6.32 9.57 -1.41
C ASP A 46 7.63 10.12 -0.83
N ASP A 47 7.59 10.67 0.37
CA ASP A 47 8.77 11.16 1.09
C ASP A 47 9.74 10.01 1.41
N LEU A 48 9.24 8.86 1.87
CA LEU A 48 10.04 7.67 2.13
C LEU A 48 10.67 7.07 0.87
N MET A 49 10.00 7.20 -0.28
CA MET A 49 10.47 6.73 -1.57
C MET A 49 11.44 7.70 -2.26
N SER A 50 11.61 8.90 -1.73
CA SER A 50 12.50 9.91 -2.32
C SER A 50 13.97 9.46 -2.26
N ALA A 51 14.80 9.99 -3.18
CA ALA A 51 16.24 9.72 -3.20
C ALA A 51 16.94 10.20 -1.91
N GLN A 52 16.36 11.19 -1.25
CA GLN A 52 16.82 11.75 0.02
C GLN A 52 15.63 11.82 0.98
N PRO A 53 15.30 10.72 1.66
CA PRO A 53 14.20 10.71 2.62
C PRO A 53 14.44 11.74 3.72
N PRO A 54 13.38 12.44 4.15
CA PRO A 54 13.51 13.39 5.27
C PRO A 54 13.88 12.66 6.55
N VAL A 55 14.50 13.37 7.47
CA VAL A 55 14.75 12.86 8.82
C VAL A 55 13.41 12.76 9.54
N LEU A 56 12.95 11.54 9.76
CA LEU A 56 11.70 11.26 10.45
C LEU A 56 11.96 10.93 11.92
N THR A 57 11.12 11.45 12.78
CA THR A 57 11.01 11.07 14.19
C THR A 57 9.59 10.61 14.48
N ASN A 58 9.40 9.83 15.55
CA ASN A 58 8.07 9.38 15.96
C ASN A 58 7.14 10.58 16.22
N GLN A 59 7.69 11.71 16.72
CA GLN A 59 6.95 12.94 16.91
C GLN A 59 6.50 13.57 15.58
N ILE A 60 7.38 13.65 14.58
CA ILE A 60 7.02 14.17 13.24
C ILE A 60 5.93 13.30 12.60
N LEU A 61 6.03 11.97 12.71
CA LEU A 61 4.98 11.07 12.21
C LEU A 61 3.63 11.39 12.82
N LYS A 62 3.58 11.60 14.13
CA LYS A 62 2.36 11.89 14.86
C LYS A 62 1.80 13.30 14.57
N GLU A 63 2.64 14.32 14.61
CA GLU A 63 2.20 15.72 14.49
C GLU A 63 1.95 16.14 13.04
N THR A 64 2.77 15.67 12.09
CA THR A 64 2.68 16.09 10.69
C THR A 64 1.80 15.15 9.88
N TYR A 65 1.95 13.85 10.02
CA TYR A 65 1.25 12.87 9.19
C TYR A 65 0.06 12.21 9.92
N TYR A 66 -0.16 12.56 11.19
CA TYR A 66 -1.20 11.96 12.03
C TYR A 66 -1.12 10.42 12.02
N PHE A 67 0.12 9.92 12.06
CA PHE A 67 0.41 8.49 12.11
C PHE A 67 0.94 8.14 13.49
N ASP A 68 0.17 7.36 14.24
CA ASP A 68 0.51 6.96 15.60
C ASP A 68 1.47 5.76 15.55
N PHE A 69 2.77 6.08 15.57
CA PHE A 69 3.84 5.10 15.41
C PHE A 69 4.51 4.82 16.74
N SER A 70 4.47 3.56 17.16
CA SER A 70 5.23 3.03 18.29
C SER A 70 6.32 2.08 17.80
N GLU A 71 5.91 0.98 17.21
CA GLU A 71 6.72 0.01 16.48
C GLU A 71 5.99 -0.35 15.19
N GLY A 72 6.72 -0.78 14.17
CA GLY A 72 6.07 -1.16 12.92
C GLY A 72 7.06 -1.51 11.82
N GLN A 73 6.52 -1.64 10.63
CA GLN A 73 7.28 -1.96 9.42
C GLN A 73 6.62 -1.39 8.18
N ALA A 74 7.41 -1.26 7.12
CA ALA A 74 6.88 -1.04 5.80
C ALA A 74 6.44 -2.36 5.16
N PHE A 75 5.47 -2.28 4.27
CA PHE A 75 5.03 -3.42 3.48
C PHE A 75 4.65 -3.01 2.07
N LEU A 76 4.70 -3.97 1.15
CA LEU A 76 4.32 -3.80 -0.24
C LEU A 76 3.29 -4.86 -0.64
N VAL A 77 2.41 -4.49 -1.58
CA VAL A 77 1.52 -5.44 -2.24
C VAL A 77 1.61 -5.22 -3.74
N LYS A 78 1.99 -6.25 -4.47
CA LYS A 78 2.15 -6.21 -5.93
C LYS A 78 0.98 -6.93 -6.60
N LEU A 79 0.42 -6.26 -7.61
CA LEU A 79 -0.51 -6.87 -8.55
C LEU A 79 0.28 -7.34 -9.77
N ASP A 80 0.46 -8.65 -9.87
CA ASP A 80 1.12 -9.30 -11.00
C ASP A 80 0.07 -9.67 -12.04
N CYS A 81 0.05 -8.96 -13.15
CA CYS A 81 -0.89 -9.15 -14.24
C CYS A 81 -0.22 -8.87 -15.59
N ARG A 82 -0.78 -9.42 -16.67
CA ARG A 82 -0.34 -9.06 -18.02
C ARG A 82 -0.64 -7.59 -18.30
N ALA A 83 0.23 -6.94 -19.06
CA ALA A 83 0.02 -5.57 -19.48
C ALA A 83 -1.39 -5.39 -20.11
N GLY A 84 -2.13 -4.39 -19.64
CA GLY A 84 -3.50 -4.12 -20.11
C GLY A 84 -4.60 -5.02 -19.53
N ALA A 85 -4.28 -5.97 -18.64
CA ALA A 85 -5.25 -6.93 -18.08
C ALA A 85 -6.46 -6.26 -17.37
N PHE A 86 -6.26 -5.09 -16.80
CA PHE A 86 -7.32 -4.43 -16.04
C PHE A 86 -8.14 -3.40 -16.84
N GLY A 87 -7.60 -2.85 -17.94
CA GLY A 87 -8.29 -1.75 -18.62
C GLY A 87 -8.80 -0.69 -17.62
N ASN A 88 -10.10 -0.40 -17.65
CA ASN A 88 -10.75 0.52 -16.73
C ASN A 88 -11.01 -0.06 -15.32
N SER A 89 -10.76 -1.36 -15.10
CA SER A 89 -11.07 -2.04 -13.84
C SER A 89 -9.94 -1.98 -12.79
N ALA A 90 -8.79 -1.39 -13.13
CA ALA A 90 -7.64 -1.32 -12.23
C ALA A 90 -7.95 -0.63 -10.89
N GLU A 91 -8.80 0.39 -10.91
CA GLU A 91 -9.21 1.12 -9.69
C GLU A 91 -10.04 0.23 -8.76
N VAL A 92 -10.99 -0.51 -9.31
CA VAL A 92 -11.84 -1.44 -8.55
C VAL A 92 -10.99 -2.52 -7.85
N VAL A 93 -9.97 -3.05 -8.56
CA VAL A 93 -9.05 -4.03 -7.98
C VAL A 93 -8.24 -3.42 -6.84
N ARG A 94 -7.71 -2.20 -7.01
CA ARG A 94 -6.96 -1.48 -5.96
C ARG A 94 -7.83 -1.21 -4.74
N GLU A 95 -9.06 -0.75 -4.93
CA GLU A 95 -10.02 -0.52 -3.84
C GLU A 95 -10.30 -1.82 -3.09
N LYS A 96 -10.51 -2.92 -3.81
CA LYS A 96 -10.75 -4.24 -3.19
C LYS A 96 -9.55 -4.74 -2.39
N VAL A 97 -8.34 -4.58 -2.89
CA VAL A 97 -7.11 -4.90 -2.14
C VAL A 97 -7.05 -4.06 -0.86
N GLN A 98 -7.34 -2.76 -0.96
CA GLN A 98 -7.33 -1.86 0.19
C GLN A 98 -8.38 -2.25 1.24
N GLU A 99 -9.59 -2.62 0.83
CA GLU A 99 -10.65 -3.10 1.72
C GLU A 99 -10.22 -4.36 2.48
N ILE A 100 -9.70 -5.36 1.77
CA ILE A 100 -9.28 -6.64 2.36
C ILE A 100 -8.13 -6.44 3.34
N LEU A 101 -7.11 -5.63 2.98
CA LEU A 101 -6.00 -5.33 3.88
C LEU A 101 -6.47 -4.55 5.12
N ASN A 102 -7.29 -3.53 4.94
CA ASN A 102 -7.82 -2.76 6.05
C ASN A 102 -8.65 -3.65 7.00
N ALA A 103 -9.47 -4.55 6.46
CA ALA A 103 -10.25 -5.48 7.26
C ALA A 103 -9.36 -6.48 8.02
N GLY A 104 -8.35 -7.03 7.34
CA GLY A 104 -7.43 -8.03 7.92
C GLY A 104 -6.48 -7.46 8.97
N LEU A 105 -6.09 -6.19 8.86
CA LEU A 105 -5.19 -5.51 9.80
C LEU A 105 -5.95 -4.77 10.92
N LYS A 106 -7.26 -4.59 10.77
CA LYS A 106 -8.10 -3.91 11.76
C LYS A 106 -8.04 -4.64 13.11
N GLY A 107 -7.76 -3.88 14.16
CA GLY A 107 -7.66 -4.40 15.53
C GLY A 107 -6.33 -5.14 15.85
N LEU A 108 -5.49 -5.39 14.83
CA LEU A 108 -4.12 -5.86 15.03
C LEU A 108 -3.14 -4.68 15.10
N CYS A 109 -3.32 -3.71 14.22
CA CYS A 109 -2.47 -2.53 14.13
C CYS A 109 -3.16 -1.33 14.78
N SER A 110 -2.38 -0.49 15.46
CA SER A 110 -2.83 0.80 15.99
C SER A 110 -3.09 1.78 14.84
N ASP A 111 -2.28 1.72 13.80
CA ASP A 111 -2.46 2.55 12.61
C ASP A 111 -1.89 1.88 11.35
N VAL A 112 -2.48 2.21 10.19
CA VAL A 112 -2.07 1.70 8.89
C VAL A 112 -2.21 2.81 7.84
N ILE A 113 -1.15 3.03 7.06
CA ILE A 113 -1.19 3.84 5.83
C ILE A 113 -0.99 2.88 4.66
N PHE A 114 -1.79 3.03 3.61
CA PHE A 114 -1.63 2.24 2.40
C PHE A 114 -2.13 3.00 1.17
N CYS A 115 -1.31 3.05 0.14
CA CYS A 115 -1.67 3.67 -1.14
C CYS A 115 -1.00 2.96 -2.32
N PHE A 116 -1.65 3.01 -3.48
CA PHE A 116 -1.10 2.47 -4.71
C PHE A 116 -0.30 3.51 -5.51
N ARG A 117 0.80 3.04 -6.11
CA ARG A 117 1.55 3.70 -7.18
C ARG A 117 1.65 2.71 -8.34
N GLY A 118 0.90 2.95 -9.40
CA GLY A 118 0.77 1.97 -10.48
C GLY A 118 0.16 0.65 -9.99
N TYR A 119 0.86 -0.45 -10.19
CA TYR A 119 0.46 -1.80 -9.78
C TYR A 119 1.13 -2.26 -8.48
N THR A 120 1.75 -1.35 -7.76
CA THR A 120 2.37 -1.64 -6.47
C THR A 120 1.72 -0.77 -5.39
N GLY A 121 1.19 -1.40 -4.37
CA GLY A 121 0.73 -0.76 -3.16
C GLY A 121 1.87 -0.66 -2.16
N TYR A 122 2.00 0.49 -1.53
CA TYR A 122 2.99 0.80 -0.51
C TYR A 122 2.27 1.09 0.79
N GLY A 123 2.77 0.53 1.87
CA GLY A 123 2.15 0.73 3.17
C GLY A 123 3.12 0.79 4.32
N LEU A 124 2.64 1.40 5.38
CA LEU A 124 3.26 1.41 6.70
C LEU A 124 2.22 0.90 7.69
N LEU A 125 2.65 0.11 8.64
CA LEU A 125 1.82 -0.30 9.76
C LEU A 125 2.53 -0.02 11.07
N SER A 126 1.73 0.28 12.08
CA SER A 126 2.17 0.42 13.46
C SER A 126 1.39 -0.57 14.33
N CYS A 127 2.07 -1.37 15.11
CA CYS A 127 1.43 -2.27 16.09
C CYS A 127 2.43 -2.68 17.17
N ASP A 128 1.91 -3.29 18.23
CA ASP A 128 2.74 -3.79 19.32
C ASP A 128 3.60 -4.98 18.87
N SER A 129 4.80 -5.10 19.44
CA SER A 129 5.80 -6.12 19.07
C SER A 129 5.31 -7.56 19.26
N ASP A 130 4.40 -7.81 20.19
CA ASP A 130 3.81 -9.13 20.46
C ASP A 130 2.85 -9.58 19.34
N ARG A 131 2.42 -8.68 18.46
CA ARG A 131 1.49 -8.93 17.36
C ARG A 131 2.14 -9.23 16.02
N ARG A 132 3.47 -9.22 15.93
CA ARG A 132 4.22 -9.44 14.66
C ARG A 132 3.79 -10.71 13.92
N GLU A 133 3.66 -11.82 14.64
CA GLU A 133 3.23 -13.09 14.04
C GLU A 133 1.76 -13.06 13.61
N GLN A 134 0.91 -12.33 14.32
CA GLN A 134 -0.50 -12.17 13.93
C GLN A 134 -0.64 -11.32 12.68
N VAL A 135 0.17 -10.25 12.54
CA VAL A 135 0.26 -9.42 11.33
C VAL A 135 0.69 -10.28 10.13
N ARG A 136 1.71 -11.10 10.31
CA ARG A 136 2.19 -12.03 9.28
C ARG A 136 1.10 -13.01 8.82
N LYS A 137 0.36 -13.59 9.76
CA LYS A 137 -0.80 -14.45 9.46
C LYS A 137 -1.92 -13.70 8.74
N ALA A 138 -2.18 -12.45 9.16
CA ALA A 138 -3.19 -11.60 8.52
C ALA A 138 -2.84 -11.32 7.05
N PHE A 139 -1.57 -11.03 6.72
CA PHE A 139 -1.15 -10.86 5.32
C PHE A 139 -1.35 -12.13 4.50
N ARG A 140 -0.97 -13.31 5.03
CA ARG A 140 -1.20 -14.59 4.33
C ARG A 140 -2.70 -14.84 4.10
N PHE A 141 -3.52 -14.55 5.10
CA PHE A 141 -4.98 -14.66 4.97
C PHE A 141 -5.55 -13.70 3.92
N CYS A 142 -5.12 -12.42 3.92
CA CYS A 142 -5.53 -11.44 2.93
C CYS A 142 -5.15 -11.85 1.51
N LEU A 143 -3.92 -12.36 1.31
CA LEU A 143 -3.48 -12.90 0.02
C LEU A 143 -4.37 -14.07 -0.42
N GLY A 144 -4.70 -15.00 0.48
CA GLY A 144 -5.62 -16.11 0.19
C GLY A 144 -7.01 -15.63 -0.22
N GLN A 145 -7.56 -14.59 0.42
CA GLN A 145 -8.83 -14.00 0.03
C GLN A 145 -8.79 -13.31 -1.34
N LEU A 146 -7.69 -12.62 -1.65
CA LEU A 146 -7.47 -11.98 -2.96
C LEU A 146 -7.36 -13.02 -4.07
N GLU A 147 -6.64 -14.10 -3.84
CA GLU A 147 -6.50 -15.22 -4.78
C GLU A 147 -7.84 -15.95 -5.00
N ALA A 148 -8.63 -16.17 -3.95
CA ALA A 148 -9.94 -16.79 -4.07
C ALA A 148 -10.93 -15.92 -4.88
N GLY A 149 -10.76 -14.60 -4.88
CA GLY A 149 -11.55 -13.63 -5.66
C GLY A 149 -11.13 -13.49 -7.13
N ASN A 150 -10.10 -14.19 -7.58
CA ASN A 150 -9.52 -14.02 -8.93
C ASN A 150 -10.49 -14.25 -10.10
N GLY A 151 -11.56 -15.02 -9.90
CA GLY A 151 -12.60 -15.19 -10.92
C GLY A 151 -13.31 -13.89 -11.32
N MET A 152 -13.29 -12.87 -10.46
CA MET A 152 -13.89 -11.56 -10.73
C MET A 152 -12.92 -10.57 -11.40
N PHE A 153 -11.61 -10.76 -11.24
CA PHE A 153 -10.58 -9.80 -11.68
C PHE A 153 -9.73 -10.28 -12.85
N GLY A 154 -10.00 -11.47 -13.39
CA GLY A 154 -9.17 -12.09 -14.40
C GLY A 154 -7.88 -12.72 -13.81
N PRO A 155 -6.89 -13.09 -14.63
CA PRO A 155 -5.69 -13.77 -14.18
C PRO A 155 -4.70 -12.79 -13.50
N VAL A 156 -5.00 -12.41 -12.26
CA VAL A 156 -4.17 -11.55 -11.42
C VAL A 156 -3.62 -12.38 -10.27
N ARG A 157 -2.32 -12.23 -9.98
CA ARG A 157 -1.68 -12.79 -8.79
C ARG A 157 -1.33 -11.64 -7.85
N PHE A 158 -1.39 -11.90 -6.56
CA PHE A 158 -1.13 -10.90 -5.53
C PHE A 158 0.04 -11.35 -4.68
N SER A 159 1.13 -10.59 -4.72
CA SER A 159 2.29 -10.83 -3.87
C SER A 159 2.37 -9.75 -2.82
N ALA A 160 2.76 -10.08 -1.60
CA ALA A 160 3.06 -9.09 -0.56
C ALA A 160 4.49 -9.25 -0.08
N ALA A 161 5.08 -8.17 0.39
CA ALA A 161 6.39 -8.19 1.02
C ALA A 161 6.41 -7.34 2.28
N LEU A 162 7.12 -7.82 3.31
CA LEU A 162 7.29 -7.17 4.59
C LEU A 162 8.75 -6.77 4.75
N GLY A 163 8.99 -5.53 5.16
CA GLY A 163 10.30 -5.02 5.53
C GLY A 163 10.68 -5.36 6.97
N ASP A 164 11.77 -4.79 7.43
CA ASP A 164 12.23 -4.97 8.80
C ASP A 164 11.34 -4.21 9.79
N TRP A 165 11.14 -4.80 10.96
CA TRP A 165 10.52 -4.13 12.09
C TRP A 165 11.45 -3.08 12.69
N THR A 166 10.87 -1.95 13.07
CA THR A 166 11.59 -0.87 13.75
C THR A 166 10.69 -0.16 14.77
N GLY A 167 11.30 0.30 15.87
CA GLY A 167 10.68 1.22 16.85
C GLY A 167 11.02 2.69 16.57
N GLU A 168 11.86 2.95 15.58
CA GLU A 168 12.34 4.31 15.25
C GLU A 168 11.89 4.71 13.85
N ALA A 169 11.18 5.83 13.76
CA ALA A 169 10.69 6.37 12.49
C ALA A 169 11.81 6.61 11.46
N GLY A 170 13.01 6.97 11.91
CA GLY A 170 14.18 7.18 11.06
C GLY A 170 14.62 5.93 10.29
N HIS A 171 14.25 4.74 10.73
CA HIS A 171 14.54 3.47 10.06
C HIS A 171 13.45 3.00 9.09
N LEU A 172 12.30 3.68 9.00
CA LEU A 172 11.25 3.34 8.06
C LEU A 172 11.70 3.34 6.58
N PRO A 173 12.59 4.26 6.12
CA PRO A 173 13.14 4.17 4.76
C PRO A 173 13.93 2.88 4.52
N ALA A 174 14.65 2.37 5.52
CA ALA A 174 15.37 1.10 5.42
C ALA A 174 14.40 -0.08 5.40
N SER A 175 13.37 -0.07 6.25
CA SER A 175 12.28 -1.05 6.23
C SER A 175 11.58 -1.11 4.87
N LEU A 176 11.33 0.05 4.24
CA LEU A 176 10.70 0.12 2.93
C LEU A 176 11.60 -0.48 1.83
N ARG A 177 12.90 -0.17 1.86
CA ARG A 177 13.88 -0.80 0.94
C ARG A 177 13.94 -2.32 1.13
N GLY A 178 13.99 -2.78 2.39
CA GLY A 178 13.94 -4.21 2.70
C GLY A 178 12.69 -4.90 2.14
N ALA A 179 11.52 -4.25 2.23
CA ALA A 179 10.31 -4.77 1.61
C ALA A 179 10.40 -4.80 0.07
N GLN A 180 11.06 -3.81 -0.56
CA GLN A 180 11.30 -3.80 -2.01
C GLN A 180 12.23 -4.95 -2.44
N ASP A 181 13.30 -5.18 -1.70
CA ASP A 181 14.25 -6.27 -1.94
C ASP A 181 13.56 -7.64 -1.78
N ALA A 182 12.78 -7.83 -0.71
CA ALA A 182 11.99 -9.03 -0.52
C ALA A 182 10.98 -9.24 -1.65
N LEU A 183 10.31 -8.18 -2.11
CA LEU A 183 9.36 -8.29 -3.21
C LEU A 183 10.03 -8.70 -4.52
N ALA A 184 11.30 -8.37 -4.73
CA ALA A 184 12.05 -8.76 -5.92
C ALA A 184 12.22 -10.28 -6.02
N GLU A 185 12.24 -11.01 -4.90
CA GLU A 185 12.35 -12.49 -4.88
C GLU A 185 11.20 -13.19 -5.61
N ARG A 186 10.05 -12.51 -5.80
CA ARG A 186 8.95 -13.04 -6.61
C ARG A 186 9.34 -13.32 -8.07
N LEU A 187 10.38 -12.68 -8.58
CA LEU A 187 10.89 -12.92 -9.94
C LEU A 187 11.55 -14.29 -10.05
N ILE A 188 12.05 -14.84 -8.94
CA ILE A 188 12.70 -16.13 -8.86
C ILE A 188 11.70 -17.19 -8.36
N GLU A 189 11.00 -16.89 -7.26
CA GLU A 189 10.12 -17.86 -6.59
C GLU A 189 8.69 -17.88 -7.17
N GLY A 190 8.37 -16.94 -8.04
CA GLY A 190 7.03 -16.76 -8.61
C GLY A 190 6.10 -15.91 -7.72
N PRO A 191 5.03 -15.35 -8.33
CA PRO A 191 4.06 -14.52 -7.62
C PRO A 191 3.08 -15.33 -6.77
N GLY A 192 2.29 -14.64 -5.95
CA GLY A 192 1.22 -15.25 -5.15
C GLY A 192 1.64 -15.62 -3.74
N ARG A 193 2.68 -15.00 -3.21
CA ARG A 193 3.25 -15.32 -1.88
C ARG A 193 3.49 -14.06 -1.05
N LEU A 194 3.69 -14.32 0.25
CA LEU A 194 4.24 -13.35 1.19
C LEU A 194 5.75 -13.54 1.27
N PHE A 195 6.49 -12.49 0.94
CA PHE A 195 7.94 -12.41 1.04
C PHE A 195 8.31 -11.60 2.30
N GLU A 196 9.41 -11.96 2.93
CA GLU A 196 9.89 -11.26 4.11
C GLU A 196 11.36 -10.90 3.89
N HIS A 197 11.71 -9.65 4.24
CA HIS A 197 13.10 -9.24 4.14
C HIS A 197 13.96 -10.11 5.07
N VAL A 198 14.94 -10.76 4.48
CA VAL A 198 16.00 -11.45 5.21
C VAL A 198 17.26 -10.62 5.00
N PRO A 199 17.82 -10.00 6.06
CA PRO A 199 19.04 -9.25 5.93
C PRO A 199 20.12 -10.16 5.34
N ARG A 200 20.51 -9.90 4.10
CA ARG A 200 21.64 -10.62 3.49
C ARG A 200 22.89 -10.15 4.18
N ALA A 201 23.74 -11.09 4.59
CA ALA A 201 25.08 -10.75 5.06
C ALA A 201 25.74 -9.89 3.98
N SER A 202 26.04 -8.65 4.33
CA SER A 202 26.64 -7.63 3.44
C SER A 202 28.00 -8.11 2.97
N GLY A 203 28.08 -8.75 1.83
CA GLY A 203 29.35 -9.31 1.31
C GLY A 203 29.34 -9.61 -0.18
N LEU A 204 28.18 -9.67 -0.81
CA LEU A 204 28.13 -9.80 -2.26
C LEU A 204 27.99 -8.42 -2.89
N PRO A 205 28.86 -8.02 -3.81
CA PRO A 205 28.77 -6.77 -4.56
C PRO A 205 27.61 -6.90 -5.56
N VAL A 206 26.36 -6.79 -5.04
CA VAL A 206 25.13 -6.97 -5.84
C VAL A 206 25.15 -6.05 -7.06
N GLN A 207 25.65 -4.82 -6.88
CA GLN A 207 25.76 -3.86 -7.98
C GLN A 207 26.72 -4.37 -9.08
N GLU A 208 27.87 -4.91 -8.70
CA GLU A 208 28.84 -5.47 -9.67
C GLU A 208 28.25 -6.68 -10.41
N ILE A 209 27.46 -7.50 -9.72
CA ILE A 209 26.78 -8.65 -10.32
C ILE A 209 25.71 -8.18 -11.32
N LEU A 210 24.90 -7.18 -10.94
CA LEU A 210 23.89 -6.61 -11.81
C LEU A 210 24.51 -5.90 -13.02
N ASP A 211 25.59 -5.14 -12.83
CA ASP A 211 26.29 -4.47 -13.91
C ASP A 211 26.95 -5.46 -14.88
N ARG A 212 27.47 -6.58 -14.37
CA ARG A 212 27.98 -7.66 -15.21
C ARG A 212 26.85 -8.33 -16.00
N TYR A 213 25.76 -8.70 -15.31
CA TYR A 213 24.60 -9.29 -15.96
C TYR A 213 24.02 -8.38 -17.06
N ALA A 214 23.92 -7.08 -16.81
CA ALA A 214 23.46 -6.12 -17.80
C ALA A 214 24.35 -6.09 -19.04
N ARG A 215 25.68 -6.09 -18.85
CA ARG A 215 26.65 -6.13 -19.96
C ARG A 215 26.57 -7.44 -20.76
N ASP A 216 26.47 -8.57 -20.06
CA ASP A 216 26.41 -9.89 -20.68
C ASP A 216 25.11 -10.04 -21.51
N MET A 217 23.98 -9.55 -20.97
CA MET A 217 22.71 -9.50 -21.69
C MET A 217 22.74 -8.55 -22.90
N GLU A 218 23.32 -7.37 -22.75
CA GLU A 218 23.46 -6.40 -23.86
C GLU A 218 24.29 -7.01 -24.98
N HIS A 219 25.42 -7.65 -24.66
CA HIS A 219 26.26 -8.34 -25.62
C HIS A 219 25.53 -9.50 -26.31
N ALA A 220 24.79 -10.32 -25.56
CA ALA A 220 24.02 -11.43 -26.12
C ALA A 220 22.90 -10.95 -27.08
N ILE A 221 22.27 -9.82 -26.77
CA ILE A 221 21.27 -9.17 -27.64
C ILE A 221 21.93 -8.62 -28.92
N GLU A 222 23.05 -7.93 -28.79
CA GLU A 222 23.79 -7.36 -29.94
C GLU A 222 24.29 -8.45 -30.90
N THR A 223 24.75 -9.58 -30.35
CA THR A 223 25.21 -10.73 -31.13
C THR A 223 24.10 -11.67 -31.57
N LEU A 224 22.84 -11.42 -31.16
CA LEU A 224 21.69 -12.32 -31.36
C LEU A 224 21.96 -13.75 -30.87
N ASN A 225 22.77 -13.91 -29.84
CA ASN A 225 23.17 -15.19 -29.30
C ASN A 225 22.27 -15.60 -28.13
N VAL A 226 21.21 -16.31 -28.47
CA VAL A 226 20.22 -16.82 -27.46
C VAL A 226 20.87 -17.73 -26.42
N ARG A 227 21.96 -18.45 -26.78
CA ARG A 227 22.64 -19.36 -25.86
C ARG A 227 23.43 -18.61 -24.78
N GLU A 228 24.15 -17.55 -25.16
CA GLU A 228 24.83 -16.68 -24.20
C GLU A 228 23.86 -15.96 -23.27
N ALA A 229 22.72 -15.51 -23.80
CA ALA A 229 21.66 -14.91 -22.98
C ALA A 229 21.10 -15.91 -21.94
N ALA A 230 20.97 -17.18 -22.30
CA ALA A 230 20.50 -18.22 -21.38
C ALA A 230 21.56 -18.62 -20.32
N GLU A 231 22.84 -18.49 -20.64
CA GLU A 231 23.95 -18.77 -19.70
C GLU A 231 24.20 -17.59 -18.72
N ALA A 232 23.74 -16.38 -19.05
CA ALA A 232 23.86 -15.20 -18.20
C ALA A 232 22.80 -15.12 -17.08
N VAL A 233 21.72 -15.92 -17.18
CA VAL A 233 20.62 -16.01 -16.19
C VAL A 233 20.96 -17.06 -15.13
#